data_e2f61ea2b6a90f5b20bfb70ba3568f4c
#
_entry.id   e2f61ea2b6a90f5b20bfb70ba3568f4c
#
_cell.length_a   1.000
_cell.length_b   1.000
_cell.length_c   1.000
_cell.angle_alpha   90.00
_cell.angle_beta   90.00
_cell.angle_gamma   90.00
#
_symmetry.space_group_name_H-M   'P 1'
#
loop_
_entity.id
_entity.type
_entity.pdbx_description
1 polymer ?
#
loop_
_entity_poly.entity_id
_entity_poly.type
_entity_poly.pdbx_seq_one_letter_code
_entity_poly.pdbx_strand_id
1 'polypeptide(L)'
;MHSLERIDRYRLERRLGGGAFGTVWLAHDDDLEALVAVKVLADNWAHRLDIRERFLSEARLLRRAGSSRVVQVYDIGELPDGRPYFVMEYADGGTLADRLTDGPLPVAEALRLTASSARAAAALHGAGIVHRDIKPSNVLLRTAPDGSARLLLADLGLAKSLAQASGLTMAAGSAGYAPPEQTEPGMGIDARADVYSLGALGYHLVTGTVPAPPGRVQPPDRLRPDLPPEARRALLRAMEPDRERRWPTADAFADVLDRLADDVAPLSPAPSAPAPAGPRRRRGTLLLALAAVAVAGGTALATTMLLDRTAAADVTVKDASGRIQAAVPAAWGHQLRDAGWDPKTLGLPNGHEPALGVADDLSEWPDLGSHVNGAFIGLSEHGDLAAKVRALTHSGCHYEGSRDYRGTAWQGPIRTWDDCDGGKGSVTEAALAPADGTGGTQVYVQVRQDGGSDRTDRILDSVRVTG
;
A
#
# COMPACT_ATOMS: atom_id res chain seq x y z
N MET A 1 19.15 19.33 -1.11
CA MET A 1 19.30 18.40 0.04
C MET A 1 20.46 17.48 -0.28
N HIS A 2 21.46 17.33 0.61
CA HIS A 2 22.49 16.30 0.41
C HIS A 2 21.80 14.94 0.54
N SER A 3 21.94 14.08 -0.46
CA SER A 3 21.53 12.69 -0.33
C SER A 3 22.19 12.11 0.92
N LEU A 4 21.39 11.54 1.80
CA LEU A 4 21.92 10.89 3.00
C LEU A 4 22.68 9.63 2.53
N GLU A 5 24.00 9.74 2.39
CA GLU A 5 24.83 8.62 1.90
C GLU A 5 25.26 7.69 3.05
N ARG A 6 25.27 8.22 4.30
CA ARG A 6 25.75 7.51 5.47
C ARG A 6 25.05 7.98 6.75
N ILE A 7 24.77 7.03 7.63
CA ILE A 7 24.30 7.24 8.99
C ILE A 7 25.26 6.51 9.91
N ASP A 8 26.09 7.25 10.67
CA ASP A 8 27.12 6.68 11.51
C ASP A 8 27.99 5.66 10.72
N ARG A 9 28.11 4.40 11.16
CA ARG A 9 28.83 3.32 10.47
C ARG A 9 28.01 2.68 9.32
N TYR A 10 26.73 3.03 9.18
CA TYR A 10 25.83 2.45 8.21
C TYR A 10 25.85 3.21 6.88
N ARG A 11 26.39 2.61 5.83
CA ARG A 11 26.43 3.17 4.48
C ARG A 11 25.12 2.85 3.78
N LEU A 12 24.35 3.88 3.44
CA LEU A 12 23.06 3.74 2.78
C LEU A 12 23.23 3.31 1.32
N GLU A 13 22.46 2.32 0.87
CA GLU A 13 22.54 1.79 -0.49
C GLU A 13 21.34 2.21 -1.33
N ARG A 14 20.13 1.96 -0.81
CA ARG A 14 18.88 2.33 -1.49
C ARG A 14 17.74 2.43 -0.49
N ARG A 15 16.70 3.17 -0.87
CA ARG A 15 15.44 3.21 -0.12
C ARG A 15 14.71 1.86 -0.29
N LEU A 16 14.21 1.29 0.81
CA LEU A 16 13.39 0.08 0.84
C LEU A 16 11.91 0.42 0.86
N GLY A 17 11.54 1.54 1.48
CA GLY A 17 10.18 2.01 1.59
C GLY A 17 10.08 3.31 2.36
N GLY A 18 8.92 3.92 2.31
CA GLY A 18 8.63 5.14 3.04
C GLY A 18 7.15 5.21 3.40
N GLY A 19 6.85 5.99 4.42
CA GLY A 19 5.49 6.23 4.87
C GLY A 19 5.39 7.52 5.66
N ALA A 20 4.20 7.82 6.15
CA ALA A 20 3.92 9.07 6.87
C ALA A 20 4.83 9.33 8.09
N PHE A 21 5.41 8.28 8.68
CA PHE A 21 6.21 8.38 9.90
C PHE A 21 7.71 8.19 9.69
N GLY A 22 8.16 7.78 8.51
CA GLY A 22 9.58 7.57 8.29
C GLY A 22 9.92 6.90 6.98
N THR A 23 11.22 6.83 6.74
CA THR A 23 11.82 6.16 5.58
C THR A 23 12.68 5.00 6.05
N VAL A 24 12.59 3.89 5.34
CA VAL A 24 13.42 2.70 5.59
C VAL A 24 14.44 2.56 4.46
N TRP A 25 15.70 2.43 4.85
CA TRP A 25 16.84 2.30 3.94
C TRP A 25 17.49 0.93 4.06
N LEU A 26 17.89 0.34 2.95
CA LEU A 26 18.90 -0.69 2.95
C LEU A 26 20.25 -0.03 3.20
N ALA A 27 21.02 -0.58 4.14
CA ALA A 27 22.36 -0.09 4.45
C ALA A 27 23.32 -1.25 4.67
N HIS A 28 24.60 -0.98 4.49
CA HIS A 28 25.70 -1.86 4.85
C HIS A 28 26.32 -1.39 6.17
N ASP A 29 26.34 -2.25 7.17
CA ASP A 29 27.12 -2.04 8.40
C ASP A 29 28.59 -2.35 8.10
N ASP A 30 29.42 -1.30 8.00
CA ASP A 30 30.83 -1.46 7.59
C ASP A 30 31.68 -2.15 8.69
N ASP A 31 31.24 -2.15 9.96
CA ASP A 31 31.95 -2.81 11.05
C ASP A 31 31.64 -4.32 11.12
N LEU A 32 30.40 -4.70 10.80
CA LEU A 32 29.94 -6.09 10.84
C LEU A 32 29.91 -6.76 9.47
N GLU A 33 30.23 -6.01 8.39
CA GLU A 33 30.19 -6.47 7.00
C GLU A 33 28.84 -7.13 6.63
N ALA A 34 27.74 -6.52 7.08
CA ALA A 34 26.41 -7.09 6.96
C ALA A 34 25.38 -6.09 6.45
N LEU A 35 24.38 -6.59 5.70
CA LEU A 35 23.23 -5.80 5.29
C LEU A 35 22.25 -5.64 6.46
N VAL A 36 21.79 -4.41 6.65
CA VAL A 36 20.81 -4.02 7.67
C VAL A 36 19.73 -3.12 7.06
N ALA A 37 18.59 -2.99 7.74
CA ALA A 37 17.62 -1.98 7.43
C ALA A 37 17.69 -0.84 8.46
N VAL A 38 17.68 0.41 7.99
CA VAL A 38 17.72 1.60 8.85
C VAL A 38 16.42 2.38 8.68
N LYS A 39 15.61 2.45 9.74
CA LYS A 39 14.38 3.24 9.75
C LYS A 39 14.66 4.61 10.40
N VAL A 40 14.37 5.68 9.66
CA VAL A 40 14.60 7.07 10.07
C VAL A 40 13.25 7.78 10.21
N LEU A 41 13.03 8.50 11.30
CA LEU A 41 11.82 9.31 11.48
C LEU A 41 11.74 10.40 10.40
N ALA A 42 10.55 10.61 9.83
CA ALA A 42 10.34 11.64 8.82
C ALA A 42 10.49 13.06 9.43
N ASP A 43 11.01 13.97 8.63
CA ASP A 43 11.41 15.34 9.05
C ASP A 43 10.24 16.14 9.65
N ASN A 44 9.03 16.01 9.07
CA ASN A 44 7.82 16.66 9.55
C ASN A 44 7.43 16.29 11.00
N TRP A 45 7.99 15.20 11.54
CA TRP A 45 7.76 14.73 12.92
C TRP A 45 8.95 14.98 13.85
N ALA A 46 10.07 15.52 13.33
CA ALA A 46 11.31 15.73 14.09
C ALA A 46 11.11 16.52 15.38
N HIS A 47 10.24 17.52 15.36
CA HIS A 47 9.97 18.42 16.51
C HIS A 47 8.81 17.96 17.40
N ARG A 48 8.14 16.83 17.09
CA ARG A 48 7.05 16.26 17.88
C ARG A 48 7.57 15.25 18.88
N LEU A 49 7.78 15.67 20.12
CA LEU A 49 8.34 14.83 21.19
C LEU A 49 7.52 13.55 21.44
N ASP A 50 6.19 13.66 21.36
CA ASP A 50 5.26 12.53 21.51
C ASP A 50 5.42 11.47 20.40
N ILE A 51 5.65 11.89 19.16
CA ILE A 51 5.89 10.98 18.01
C ILE A 51 7.29 10.38 18.12
N ARG A 52 8.32 11.19 18.44
CA ARG A 52 9.69 10.72 18.65
C ARG A 52 9.76 9.61 19.71
N GLU A 53 9.13 9.85 20.87
CA GLU A 53 9.14 8.87 21.97
C GLU A 53 8.45 7.57 21.55
N ARG A 54 7.35 7.61 20.80
CA ARG A 54 6.68 6.41 20.29
C ARG A 54 7.50 5.68 19.24
N PHE A 55 8.19 6.40 18.36
CA PHE A 55 9.11 5.82 17.40
C PHE A 55 10.23 5.04 18.11
N LEU A 56 10.82 5.60 19.14
CA LEU A 56 11.85 4.94 19.96
C LEU A 56 11.25 3.79 20.81
N SER A 57 10.02 3.95 21.30
CA SER A 57 9.30 2.90 22.03
C SER A 57 9.02 1.69 21.13
N GLU A 58 8.70 1.90 19.86
CA GLU A 58 8.55 0.84 18.88
C GLU A 58 9.82 -0.02 18.78
N ALA A 59 10.98 0.61 18.61
CA ALA A 59 12.26 -0.07 18.55
C ALA A 59 12.56 -0.86 19.85
N ARG A 60 12.30 -0.27 21.03
CA ARG A 60 12.48 -0.94 22.33
C ARG A 60 11.54 -2.14 22.51
N LEU A 61 10.28 -2.03 22.06
CA LEU A 61 9.31 -3.11 22.16
C LEU A 61 9.64 -4.27 21.22
N LEU A 62 10.03 -3.98 19.97
CA LEU A 62 10.52 -4.99 19.02
C LEU A 62 11.74 -5.74 19.60
N ARG A 63 12.70 -5.01 20.18
CA ARG A 63 13.86 -5.61 20.86
C ARG A 63 13.44 -6.50 22.03
N ARG A 64 12.49 -6.06 22.84
CA ARG A 64 11.99 -6.81 24.01
C ARG A 64 11.21 -8.06 23.62
N ALA A 65 10.57 -8.10 22.47
CA ALA A 65 9.81 -9.25 22.00
C ALA A 65 10.67 -10.53 21.93
N GLY A 66 11.97 -10.40 21.57
CA GLY A 66 12.95 -11.49 21.65
C GLY A 66 12.62 -12.73 20.82
N SER A 67 11.75 -12.61 19.82
CA SER A 67 11.25 -13.71 19.00
C SER A 67 11.90 -13.72 17.62
N SER A 68 12.31 -14.88 17.15
CA SER A 68 12.81 -15.04 15.78
C SER A 68 11.74 -14.82 14.69
N ARG A 69 10.47 -14.63 15.05
CA ARG A 69 9.36 -14.32 14.15
C ARG A 69 9.05 -12.83 14.04
N VAL A 70 9.80 -12.00 14.78
CA VAL A 70 9.65 -10.53 14.81
C VAL A 70 10.97 -9.93 14.41
N VAL A 71 10.94 -8.85 13.64
CA VAL A 71 12.15 -8.13 13.21
C VAL A 71 13.00 -7.75 14.42
N GLN A 72 14.28 -8.12 14.38
CA GLN A 72 15.23 -7.82 15.44
C GLN A 72 15.78 -6.40 15.28
N VAL A 73 15.73 -5.60 16.34
CA VAL A 73 16.37 -4.28 16.40
C VAL A 73 17.78 -4.45 16.96
N TYR A 74 18.76 -3.89 16.26
CA TYR A 74 20.18 -4.00 16.60
C TYR A 74 20.69 -2.75 17.31
N ASP A 75 20.28 -1.56 16.85
CA ASP A 75 20.80 -0.29 17.34
C ASP A 75 19.76 0.82 17.28
N ILE A 76 19.98 1.91 18.03
CA ILE A 76 19.15 3.12 18.06
C ILE A 76 20.09 4.31 18.12
N GLY A 77 19.88 5.30 17.26
CA GLY A 77 20.70 6.52 17.22
C GLY A 77 19.91 7.75 16.85
N GLU A 78 20.64 8.84 16.66
CA GLU A 78 20.10 10.14 16.28
C GLU A 78 20.96 10.77 15.19
N LEU A 79 20.34 11.32 14.15
CA LEU A 79 21.01 12.04 13.08
C LEU A 79 21.50 13.42 13.57
N PRO A 80 22.47 14.05 12.87
CA PRO A 80 22.93 15.40 13.22
C PRO A 80 21.83 16.47 13.27
N ASP A 81 20.73 16.25 12.54
CA ASP A 81 19.55 17.13 12.55
C ASP A 81 18.55 16.81 13.68
N GLY A 82 18.90 15.87 14.56
CA GLY A 82 18.10 15.48 15.71
C GLY A 82 17.01 14.45 15.42
N ARG A 83 16.88 13.91 14.20
CA ARG A 83 15.92 12.85 13.93
C ARG A 83 16.39 11.50 14.46
N PRO A 84 15.56 10.77 15.21
CA PRO A 84 15.93 9.45 15.65
C PRO A 84 15.90 8.45 14.48
N TYR A 85 16.78 7.47 14.54
CA TYR A 85 16.74 6.29 13.70
C TYR A 85 16.90 5.01 14.53
N PHE A 86 16.54 3.88 13.98
CA PHE A 86 16.94 2.59 14.51
C PHE A 86 17.34 1.62 13.40
N VAL A 87 18.24 0.72 13.74
CA VAL A 87 18.81 -0.29 12.84
C VAL A 87 18.19 -1.62 13.18
N MET A 88 17.79 -2.35 12.16
CA MET A 88 17.06 -3.60 12.31
C MET A 88 17.49 -4.65 11.27
N GLU A 89 17.06 -5.87 11.50
CA GLU A 89 17.23 -7.00 10.59
C GLU A 89 16.69 -6.67 9.21
N TYR A 90 17.53 -6.89 8.18
CA TYR A 90 17.09 -6.78 6.79
C TYR A 90 16.45 -8.08 6.32
N ALA A 91 15.28 -7.98 5.70
CA ALA A 91 14.56 -9.08 5.08
C ALA A 91 14.69 -8.98 3.55
N ASP A 92 15.36 -9.94 2.95
CA ASP A 92 15.75 -9.95 1.54
C ASP A 92 14.65 -10.45 0.59
N GLY A 93 13.60 -11.08 1.12
CA GLY A 93 12.47 -11.65 0.36
C GLY A 93 11.30 -10.69 0.13
N GLY A 94 11.45 -9.39 0.46
CA GLY A 94 10.37 -8.40 0.33
C GLY A 94 9.24 -8.58 1.35
N THR A 95 8.04 -8.15 1.00
CA THR A 95 6.83 -8.14 1.85
C THR A 95 5.73 -9.05 1.28
N LEU A 96 4.69 -9.35 2.07
CA LEU A 96 3.49 -9.99 1.52
C LEU A 96 2.70 -9.06 0.58
N ALA A 97 2.89 -7.74 0.68
CA ALA A 97 2.30 -6.82 -0.30
C ALA A 97 2.94 -7.00 -1.68
N ASP A 98 4.25 -7.20 -1.75
CA ASP A 98 4.94 -7.49 -3.02
C ASP A 98 4.46 -8.81 -3.64
N ARG A 99 4.13 -9.83 -2.80
CA ARG A 99 3.59 -11.11 -3.27
C ARG A 99 2.16 -10.98 -3.83
N LEU A 100 1.42 -9.98 -3.43
CA LEU A 100 0.06 -9.70 -3.92
C LEU A 100 0.02 -8.90 -5.22
N THR A 101 1.14 -8.37 -5.71
CA THR A 101 1.21 -7.64 -6.98
C THR A 101 0.80 -8.50 -8.17
N ASP A 102 1.08 -9.80 -8.11
CA ASP A 102 0.71 -10.77 -9.13
C ASP A 102 -0.70 -11.36 -8.94
N GLY A 103 -1.46 -10.84 -7.98
CA GLY A 103 -2.81 -11.29 -7.66
C GLY A 103 -2.92 -12.16 -6.40
N PRO A 104 -4.10 -12.80 -6.17
CA PRO A 104 -4.33 -13.61 -4.98
C PRO A 104 -3.46 -14.85 -4.95
N LEU A 105 -3.03 -15.25 -3.75
CA LEU A 105 -2.18 -16.43 -3.58
C LEU A 105 -2.98 -17.74 -3.66
N PRO A 106 -2.32 -18.89 -3.92
CA PRO A 106 -2.92 -20.21 -3.75
C PRO A 106 -3.47 -20.37 -2.32
N VAL A 107 -4.66 -20.96 -2.18
CA VAL A 107 -5.38 -21.02 -0.88
C VAL A 107 -4.53 -21.61 0.24
N ALA A 108 -3.89 -22.75 0.01
CA ALA A 108 -3.03 -23.40 1.00
C ALA A 108 -1.84 -22.51 1.42
N GLU A 109 -1.22 -21.80 0.48
CA GLU A 109 -0.13 -20.87 0.74
C GLU A 109 -0.61 -19.66 1.55
N ALA A 110 -1.72 -19.04 1.15
CA ALA A 110 -2.31 -17.91 1.86
C ALA A 110 -2.67 -18.25 3.32
N LEU A 111 -3.25 -19.45 3.55
CA LEU A 111 -3.56 -19.92 4.90
C LEU A 111 -2.30 -20.15 5.74
N ARG A 112 -1.23 -20.77 5.17
CA ARG A 112 0.05 -20.97 5.89
C ARG A 112 0.76 -19.65 6.22
N LEU A 113 0.76 -18.68 5.30
CA LEU A 113 1.35 -17.36 5.56
C LEU A 113 0.56 -16.59 6.61
N THR A 114 -0.77 -16.70 6.60
CA THR A 114 -1.62 -16.11 7.64
C THR A 114 -1.38 -16.78 9.00
N ALA A 115 -1.28 -18.12 9.05
CA ALA A 115 -0.95 -18.86 10.27
C ALA A 115 0.43 -18.46 10.82
N SER A 116 1.43 -18.35 9.95
CA SER A 116 2.78 -17.91 10.34
C SER A 116 2.78 -16.48 10.89
N SER A 117 2.00 -15.56 10.29
CA SER A 117 1.80 -14.20 10.78
C SER A 117 1.09 -14.20 12.15
N ALA A 118 0.11 -15.08 12.34
CA ALA A 118 -0.59 -15.22 13.60
C ALA A 118 0.33 -15.75 14.72
N ARG A 119 1.22 -16.68 14.43
CA ARG A 119 2.24 -17.12 15.40
C ARG A 119 3.26 -16.03 15.73
N ALA A 120 3.59 -15.15 14.76
CA ALA A 120 4.42 -13.99 15.02
C ALA A 120 3.72 -12.98 15.95
N ALA A 121 2.43 -12.71 15.72
CA ALA A 121 1.62 -11.88 16.60
C ALA A 121 1.47 -12.49 18.01
N ALA A 122 1.26 -13.82 18.10
CA ALA A 122 1.19 -14.52 19.38
C ALA A 122 2.48 -14.38 20.21
N ALA A 123 3.65 -14.39 19.56
CA ALA A 123 4.93 -14.14 20.24
C ALA A 123 5.01 -12.71 20.82
N LEU A 124 4.46 -11.70 20.14
CA LEU A 124 4.31 -10.34 20.68
C LEU A 124 3.33 -10.32 21.86
N HIS A 125 2.20 -11.00 21.73
CA HIS A 125 1.18 -11.07 22.79
C HIS A 125 1.72 -11.71 24.06
N GLY A 126 2.57 -12.75 23.93
CA GLY A 126 3.28 -13.37 25.07
C GLY A 126 4.24 -12.40 25.79
N ALA A 127 4.76 -11.39 25.09
CA ALA A 127 5.55 -10.29 25.66
C ALA A 127 4.70 -9.09 26.13
N GLY A 128 3.37 -9.20 26.12
CA GLY A 128 2.44 -8.14 26.49
C GLY A 128 2.33 -7.01 25.46
N ILE A 129 2.66 -7.28 24.19
CA ILE A 129 2.68 -6.29 23.09
C ILE A 129 1.56 -6.62 22.11
N VAL A 130 0.69 -5.65 21.81
CA VAL A 130 -0.30 -5.71 20.73
C VAL A 130 0.26 -4.92 19.55
N HIS A 131 0.23 -5.51 18.34
CA HIS A 131 0.88 -4.94 17.14
C HIS A 131 0.13 -3.73 16.57
N ARG A 132 -1.21 -3.84 16.43
CA ARG A 132 -2.14 -2.78 16.00
C ARG A 132 -2.05 -2.30 14.54
N ASP A 133 -1.12 -2.81 13.73
CA ASP A 133 -1.00 -2.48 12.30
C ASP A 133 -0.57 -3.68 11.46
N ILE A 134 -1.19 -4.85 11.66
CA ILE A 134 -0.93 -6.05 10.85
C ILE A 134 -1.58 -5.88 9.48
N LYS A 135 -0.75 -5.90 8.43
CA LYS A 135 -1.13 -5.79 7.01
C LYS A 135 -0.02 -6.39 6.14
N PRO A 136 -0.25 -6.65 4.85
CA PRO A 136 0.75 -7.28 3.98
C PRO A 136 2.11 -6.58 3.93
N SER A 137 2.17 -5.24 3.95
CA SER A 137 3.42 -4.47 3.91
C SER A 137 4.26 -4.56 5.20
N ASN A 138 3.66 -4.99 6.32
CA ASN A 138 4.34 -5.14 7.60
C ASN A 138 4.71 -6.60 7.91
N VAL A 139 4.48 -7.50 6.96
CA VAL A 139 4.87 -8.91 7.03
C VAL A 139 5.98 -9.14 6.01
N LEU A 140 7.20 -9.30 6.51
CA LEU A 140 8.40 -9.42 5.70
C LEU A 140 8.77 -10.89 5.50
N LEU A 141 9.44 -11.16 4.40
CA LEU A 141 10.00 -12.47 4.07
C LEU A 141 11.53 -12.40 4.08
N ARG A 142 12.17 -13.33 4.76
CA ARG A 142 13.63 -13.47 4.79
C ARG A 142 14.02 -14.86 4.34
N THR A 143 15.05 -14.95 3.52
CA THR A 143 15.65 -16.22 3.13
C THR A 143 16.46 -16.79 4.30
N ALA A 144 16.08 -17.97 4.76
CA ALA A 144 16.84 -18.71 5.76
C ALA A 144 18.07 -19.41 5.12
N PRO A 145 19.09 -19.79 5.91
CA PRO A 145 20.30 -20.43 5.37
C PRO A 145 20.04 -21.73 4.61
N ASP A 146 18.94 -22.42 4.87
CA ASP A 146 18.49 -23.61 4.15
C ASP A 146 17.69 -23.30 2.87
N GLY A 147 17.58 -22.03 2.49
CA GLY A 147 16.81 -21.55 1.34
C GLY A 147 15.31 -21.44 1.56
N SER A 148 14.80 -21.80 2.75
CA SER A 148 13.39 -21.61 3.07
C SER A 148 13.05 -20.14 3.35
N ALA A 149 11.79 -19.72 3.11
CA ALA A 149 11.33 -18.39 3.48
C ALA A 149 10.89 -18.36 4.95
N ARG A 150 11.49 -17.48 5.74
CA ARG A 150 11.09 -17.17 7.11
C ARG A 150 10.27 -15.88 7.14
N LEU A 151 9.12 -15.91 7.78
CA LEU A 151 8.27 -14.74 7.97
C LEU A 151 8.68 -13.95 9.21
N LEU A 152 8.74 -12.63 9.07
CA LEU A 152 9.03 -11.67 10.14
C LEU A 152 7.92 -10.63 10.21
N LEU A 153 7.41 -10.37 11.42
CA LEU A 153 6.48 -9.29 11.66
C LEU A 153 7.25 -8.01 12.04
N ALA A 154 6.95 -6.89 11.38
CA ALA A 154 7.63 -5.62 11.53
C ALA A 154 6.63 -4.47 11.75
N ASP A 155 7.13 -3.31 12.16
CA ASP A 155 6.39 -2.05 12.24
C ASP A 155 5.16 -2.08 13.17
N LEU A 156 5.40 -1.93 14.48
CA LEU A 156 4.33 -1.74 15.48
C LEU A 156 3.64 -0.38 15.24
N GLY A 157 2.30 -0.38 15.18
CA GLY A 157 1.52 0.82 14.86
C GLY A 157 1.46 1.90 15.95
N LEU A 158 2.51 2.10 16.75
CA LEU A 158 2.51 2.99 17.92
C LEU A 158 2.44 4.47 17.56
N ALA A 159 3.27 4.92 16.64
CA ALA A 159 3.29 6.30 16.18
C ALA A 159 1.99 6.65 15.42
N LYS A 160 1.51 5.70 14.62
CA LYS A 160 0.27 5.81 13.85
C LYS A 160 -0.97 5.93 14.75
N SER A 161 -1.08 5.13 15.81
CA SER A 161 -2.22 5.16 16.73
C SER A 161 -2.35 6.51 17.45
N LEU A 162 -1.23 7.20 17.75
CA LEU A 162 -1.28 8.54 18.33
C LEU A 162 -1.72 9.59 17.30
N ALA A 163 -1.16 9.55 16.10
CA ALA A 163 -1.52 10.48 15.05
C ALA A 163 -3.01 10.36 14.68
N GLN A 164 -3.55 9.14 14.67
CA GLN A 164 -4.98 8.90 14.51
C GLN A 164 -5.80 9.46 15.69
N ALA A 165 -5.40 9.20 16.94
CA ALA A 165 -6.07 9.72 18.13
C ALA A 165 -6.02 11.26 18.22
N SER A 166 -5.00 11.88 17.61
CA SER A 166 -4.83 13.35 17.54
C SER A 166 -5.48 13.97 16.30
N GLY A 167 -6.19 13.20 15.46
CA GLY A 167 -6.79 13.67 14.21
C GLY A 167 -5.78 14.07 13.12
N LEU A 168 -4.50 13.74 13.31
CA LEU A 168 -3.40 14.22 12.45
C LEU A 168 -3.18 13.38 11.18
N THR A 169 -3.62 12.11 11.19
CA THR A 169 -3.54 11.25 9.99
C THR A 169 -4.62 10.18 10.01
N MET A 170 -5.36 10.08 8.93
CA MET A 170 -6.09 8.88 8.55
C MET A 170 -5.22 8.13 7.53
N ALA A 171 -4.52 7.09 7.95
CA ALA A 171 -3.76 6.27 7.01
C ALA A 171 -4.73 5.41 6.19
N ALA A 172 -5.06 5.85 4.99
CA ALA A 172 -6.02 5.21 4.09
C ALA A 172 -5.72 3.73 3.79
N GLY A 173 -4.45 3.32 3.75
CA GLY A 173 -4.05 1.95 3.44
C GLY A 173 -4.28 0.91 4.54
N SER A 174 -4.76 1.29 5.74
CA SER A 174 -4.98 0.34 6.85
C SER A 174 -6.45 0.20 7.26
N ALA A 175 -7.37 0.95 6.64
CA ALA A 175 -8.77 0.98 7.07
C ALA A 175 -9.44 -0.41 7.00
N GLY A 176 -9.13 -1.24 6.01
CA GLY A 176 -9.70 -2.58 5.89
C GLY A 176 -9.11 -3.62 6.85
N TYR A 177 -7.99 -3.31 7.52
CA TYR A 177 -7.34 -4.21 8.48
C TYR A 177 -7.60 -3.81 9.94
N ALA A 178 -8.09 -2.60 10.18
CA ALA A 178 -8.33 -2.09 11.53
C ALA A 178 -9.66 -2.59 12.09
N PRO A 179 -9.67 -3.16 13.32
CA PRO A 179 -10.91 -3.54 13.99
C PRO A 179 -11.68 -2.33 14.51
N PRO A 180 -13.00 -2.47 14.78
CA PRO A 180 -13.84 -1.36 15.26
C PRO A 180 -13.27 -0.66 16.49
N GLU A 181 -12.81 -1.43 17.51
CA GLU A 181 -12.27 -0.91 18.75
C GLU A 181 -10.98 -0.10 18.59
N GLN A 182 -10.31 -0.18 17.43
CA GLN A 182 -9.14 0.65 17.14
C GLN A 182 -9.53 2.00 16.55
N THR A 183 -10.71 2.11 15.97
CA THR A 183 -11.23 3.33 15.35
C THR A 183 -12.17 4.12 16.27
N GLU A 184 -12.75 3.46 17.27
CA GLU A 184 -13.70 4.08 18.23
C GLU A 184 -12.98 4.54 19.50
N PRO A 185 -13.10 5.83 19.88
CA PRO A 185 -12.48 6.34 21.11
C PRO A 185 -13.05 5.67 22.37
N GLY A 186 -12.15 5.33 23.33
CA GLY A 186 -12.55 4.80 24.62
C GLY A 186 -12.70 3.28 24.69
N MET A 187 -12.63 2.58 23.58
CA MET A 187 -12.58 1.12 23.57
C MET A 187 -11.17 0.63 23.92
N GLY A 188 -11.02 -0.17 24.97
CA GLY A 188 -9.74 -0.80 25.30
C GLY A 188 -9.30 -1.77 24.20
N ILE A 189 -8.03 -1.71 23.81
CA ILE A 189 -7.45 -2.58 22.77
C ILE A 189 -6.72 -3.73 23.44
N ASP A 190 -7.07 -4.97 23.11
CA ASP A 190 -6.37 -6.19 23.52
C ASP A 190 -5.82 -6.98 22.31
N ALA A 191 -5.21 -8.15 22.56
CA ALA A 191 -4.61 -9.02 21.55
C ALA A 191 -5.59 -9.45 20.45
N ARG A 192 -6.89 -9.43 20.69
CA ARG A 192 -7.93 -9.79 19.70
C ARG A 192 -8.12 -8.73 18.61
N ALA A 193 -7.59 -7.52 18.82
CA ALA A 193 -7.47 -6.54 17.75
C ALA A 193 -6.57 -7.05 16.62
N ASP A 194 -5.43 -7.67 16.97
CA ASP A 194 -4.53 -8.26 15.99
C ASP A 194 -5.15 -9.51 15.32
N VAL A 195 -6.01 -10.26 16.04
CA VAL A 195 -6.76 -11.40 15.44
C VAL A 195 -7.66 -10.93 14.31
N TYR A 196 -8.33 -9.77 14.45
CA TYR A 196 -9.09 -9.16 13.37
C TYR A 196 -8.21 -8.82 12.18
N SER A 197 -7.09 -8.14 12.42
CA SER A 197 -6.15 -7.73 11.37
C SER A 197 -5.53 -8.94 10.64
N LEU A 198 -5.28 -10.05 11.36
CA LEU A 198 -4.83 -11.32 10.78
C LEU A 198 -5.92 -11.97 9.92
N GLY A 199 -7.19 -11.90 10.32
CA GLY A 199 -8.33 -12.32 9.50
C GLY A 199 -8.42 -11.52 8.20
N ALA A 200 -8.27 -10.19 8.30
CA ALA A 200 -8.24 -9.28 7.15
C ALA A 200 -7.03 -9.53 6.23
N LEU A 201 -5.85 -9.82 6.80
CA LEU A 201 -4.67 -10.25 6.06
C LEU A 201 -4.97 -11.54 5.26
N GLY A 202 -5.47 -12.57 5.92
CA GLY A 202 -5.80 -13.84 5.27
C GLY A 202 -6.89 -13.69 4.19
N TYR A 203 -7.90 -12.87 4.45
CA TYR A 203 -8.90 -12.51 3.45
C TYR A 203 -8.25 -11.89 2.21
N HIS A 204 -7.37 -10.90 2.40
CA HIS A 204 -6.68 -10.24 1.29
C HIS A 204 -5.77 -11.21 0.54
N LEU A 205 -5.01 -12.07 1.23
CA LEU A 205 -4.14 -13.05 0.57
C LEU A 205 -4.91 -14.05 -0.30
N VAL A 206 -6.10 -14.49 0.12
CA VAL A 206 -6.89 -15.47 -0.65
C VAL A 206 -7.72 -14.82 -1.76
N THR A 207 -8.14 -13.56 -1.63
CA THR A 207 -9.04 -12.90 -2.58
C THR A 207 -8.36 -11.90 -3.50
N GLY A 208 -7.14 -11.43 -3.16
CA GLY A 208 -6.48 -10.31 -3.81
C GLY A 208 -7.14 -8.95 -3.54
N THR A 209 -8.13 -8.89 -2.63
CA THR A 209 -8.92 -7.69 -2.37
C THR A 209 -8.89 -7.36 -0.88
N VAL A 210 -8.65 -6.09 -0.54
CA VAL A 210 -8.73 -5.61 0.85
C VAL A 210 -10.19 -5.72 1.32
N PRO A 211 -10.46 -6.31 2.51
CA PRO A 211 -11.83 -6.41 3.00
C PRO A 211 -12.46 -5.04 3.23
N ALA A 212 -13.77 -4.94 2.98
CA ALA A 212 -14.55 -3.75 3.30
C ALA A 212 -14.55 -3.49 4.83
N PRO A 213 -14.90 -2.29 5.27
CA PRO A 213 -14.98 -1.96 6.70
C PRO A 213 -15.82 -2.94 7.52
N PRO A 214 -15.61 -3.04 8.84
CA PRO A 214 -16.33 -3.94 9.72
C PRO A 214 -17.85 -3.88 9.53
N GLY A 215 -18.51 -5.04 9.47
CA GLY A 215 -19.95 -5.16 9.21
C GLY A 215 -20.37 -5.09 7.75
N ARG A 216 -19.46 -4.77 6.81
CA ARG A 216 -19.71 -4.73 5.36
C ARG A 216 -18.84 -5.71 4.57
N VAL A 217 -18.10 -6.57 5.24
CA VAL A 217 -17.20 -7.55 4.61
C VAL A 217 -18.00 -8.52 3.77
N GLN A 218 -17.68 -8.61 2.48
CA GLN A 218 -18.27 -9.61 1.59
C GLN A 218 -17.72 -11.00 1.93
N PRO A 219 -18.53 -12.07 1.84
CA PRO A 219 -18.02 -13.41 1.98
C PRO A 219 -16.93 -13.70 0.93
N PRO A 220 -15.73 -14.19 1.34
CA PRO A 220 -14.58 -14.34 0.45
C PRO A 220 -14.81 -15.37 -0.67
N ASP A 221 -15.72 -16.32 -0.50
CA ASP A 221 -16.14 -17.30 -1.52
C ASP A 221 -16.88 -16.70 -2.71
N ARG A 222 -17.37 -15.45 -2.61
CA ARG A 222 -17.88 -14.69 -3.76
C ARG A 222 -16.77 -14.22 -4.69
N LEU A 223 -15.59 -13.92 -4.13
CA LEU A 223 -14.41 -13.50 -4.88
C LEU A 223 -13.50 -14.70 -5.24
N ARG A 224 -13.53 -15.73 -4.40
CA ARG A 224 -12.75 -16.96 -4.54
C ARG A 224 -13.65 -18.19 -4.38
N PRO A 225 -14.36 -18.64 -5.45
CA PRO A 225 -15.35 -19.72 -5.36
C PRO A 225 -14.77 -21.09 -4.95
N ASP A 226 -13.49 -21.32 -5.16
CA ASP A 226 -12.76 -22.53 -4.75
C ASP A 226 -12.28 -22.52 -3.28
N LEU A 227 -12.59 -21.45 -2.52
CA LEU A 227 -12.24 -21.38 -1.11
C LEU A 227 -13.10 -22.34 -0.28
N PRO A 228 -12.48 -23.28 0.50
CA PRO A 228 -13.22 -24.21 1.34
C PRO A 228 -14.14 -23.49 2.34
N PRO A 229 -15.35 -24.01 2.61
CA PRO A 229 -16.31 -23.41 3.55
C PRO A 229 -15.72 -23.20 4.95
N GLU A 230 -14.85 -24.10 5.39
CA GLU A 230 -14.16 -24.03 6.69
C GLU A 230 -13.18 -22.86 6.73
N ALA A 231 -12.37 -22.66 5.67
CA ALA A 231 -11.44 -21.53 5.56
C ALA A 231 -12.21 -20.21 5.52
N ARG A 232 -13.32 -20.13 4.76
CA ARG A 232 -14.22 -18.98 4.78
C ARG A 232 -14.69 -18.67 6.20
N ARG A 233 -15.21 -19.67 6.92
CA ARG A 233 -15.72 -19.48 8.30
C ARG A 233 -14.61 -19.04 9.25
N ALA A 234 -13.41 -19.60 9.12
CA ALA A 234 -12.28 -19.25 9.98
C ALA A 234 -11.86 -17.79 9.80
N LEU A 235 -11.75 -17.31 8.54
CA LEU A 235 -11.40 -15.93 8.22
C LEU A 235 -12.49 -14.94 8.69
N LEU A 236 -13.75 -15.22 8.38
CA LEU A 236 -14.86 -14.34 8.78
C LEU A 236 -15.02 -14.28 10.32
N ARG A 237 -14.82 -15.39 11.03
CA ARG A 237 -14.83 -15.39 12.49
C ARG A 237 -13.71 -14.51 13.07
N ALA A 238 -12.52 -14.50 12.49
CA ALA A 238 -11.45 -13.62 12.92
C ALA A 238 -11.84 -12.13 12.75
N MET A 239 -12.62 -11.80 11.71
CA MET A 239 -13.08 -10.45 11.40
C MET A 239 -14.46 -10.09 12.02
N GLU A 240 -14.98 -10.84 12.99
CA GLU A 240 -16.21 -10.46 13.70
C GLU A 240 -16.05 -9.08 14.35
N PRO A 241 -17.02 -8.16 14.16
CA PRO A 241 -16.96 -6.84 14.80
C PRO A 241 -16.88 -6.94 16.32
N ASP A 242 -17.66 -7.85 16.92
CA ASP A 242 -17.58 -8.15 18.34
C ASP A 242 -16.34 -9.02 18.64
N ARG A 243 -15.37 -8.47 19.38
CA ARG A 243 -14.13 -9.16 19.75
C ARG A 243 -14.34 -10.44 20.55
N GLU A 244 -15.45 -10.56 21.32
CA GLU A 244 -15.75 -11.76 22.11
C GLU A 244 -16.13 -12.95 21.20
N ARG A 245 -16.55 -12.70 19.97
CA ARG A 245 -16.91 -13.72 19.00
C ARG A 245 -15.74 -14.16 18.12
N ARG A 246 -14.61 -13.42 18.14
CA ARG A 246 -13.38 -13.78 17.42
C ARG A 246 -12.71 -15.02 18.00
N TRP A 247 -11.60 -15.40 17.41
CA TRP A 247 -10.71 -16.39 18.02
C TRP A 247 -10.09 -15.78 19.28
N PRO A 248 -9.99 -16.57 20.39
CA PRO A 248 -9.53 -16.03 21.67
C PRO A 248 -8.07 -15.59 21.65
N THR A 249 -7.24 -16.22 20.83
CA THR A 249 -5.82 -15.93 20.68
C THR A 249 -5.39 -16.07 19.22
N ALA A 250 -4.28 -15.42 18.85
CA ALA A 250 -3.68 -15.56 17.52
C ALA A 250 -3.16 -17.00 17.29
N ASP A 251 -2.66 -17.70 18.32
CA ASP A 251 -2.27 -19.12 18.21
C ASP A 251 -3.45 -20.03 17.91
N ALA A 252 -4.60 -19.85 18.58
CA ALA A 252 -5.79 -20.63 18.28
C ALA A 252 -6.27 -20.45 16.85
N PHE A 253 -6.12 -19.25 16.29
CA PHE A 253 -6.41 -18.97 14.89
C PHE A 253 -5.39 -19.65 13.98
N ALA A 254 -4.09 -19.55 14.29
CA ALA A 254 -3.01 -20.20 13.53
C ALA A 254 -3.20 -21.73 13.43
N ASP A 255 -3.53 -22.39 14.56
CA ASP A 255 -3.74 -23.85 14.60
C ASP A 255 -4.88 -24.31 13.67
N VAL A 256 -5.91 -23.51 13.54
CA VAL A 256 -7.02 -23.81 12.62
C VAL A 256 -6.57 -23.62 11.18
N LEU A 257 -5.86 -22.53 10.87
CA LEU A 257 -5.38 -22.23 9.51
C LEU A 257 -4.36 -23.26 9.02
N ASP A 258 -3.44 -23.72 9.87
CA ASP A 258 -2.45 -24.75 9.52
C ASP A 258 -3.15 -26.05 9.10
N ARG A 259 -4.13 -26.53 9.89
CA ARG A 259 -4.92 -27.72 9.52
C ARG A 259 -5.66 -27.56 8.20
N LEU A 260 -6.32 -26.42 8.01
CA LEU A 260 -7.05 -26.15 6.77
C LEU A 260 -6.12 -26.04 5.56
N ALA A 261 -4.91 -25.54 5.75
CA ALA A 261 -3.91 -25.46 4.69
C ALA A 261 -3.42 -26.85 4.27
N ASP A 262 -3.30 -27.79 5.23
CA ASP A 262 -2.91 -29.17 4.95
C ASP A 262 -4.03 -29.95 4.24
N ASP A 263 -5.29 -29.71 4.61
CA ASP A 263 -6.46 -30.31 3.95
C ASP A 263 -6.62 -29.86 2.48
N VAL A 264 -6.21 -28.61 2.15
CA VAL A 264 -6.30 -28.03 0.80
C VAL A 264 -5.08 -28.35 -0.06
N ALA A 265 -3.92 -28.63 0.56
CA ALA A 265 -2.72 -28.99 -0.19
C ALA A 265 -2.95 -30.32 -0.94
N PRO A 266 -2.73 -30.39 -2.27
CA PRO A 266 -2.79 -31.67 -2.95
C PRO A 266 -1.78 -32.61 -2.27
N LEU A 267 -2.24 -33.82 -1.91
CA LEU A 267 -1.35 -34.85 -1.42
C LEU A 267 -0.20 -34.94 -2.44
N SER A 268 1.02 -34.57 -2.04
CA SER A 268 2.19 -34.71 -2.91
C SER A 268 2.21 -36.13 -3.46
N PRO A 269 2.24 -36.34 -4.79
CA PRO A 269 2.44 -37.68 -5.31
C PRO A 269 3.77 -38.19 -4.73
N ALA A 270 3.72 -39.38 -4.15
CA ALA A 270 4.92 -40.06 -3.67
C ALA A 270 6.00 -40.03 -4.77
N PRO A 271 7.30 -39.93 -4.45
CA PRO A 271 8.36 -39.83 -5.44
C PRO A 271 8.27 -41.04 -6.37
N SER A 272 7.86 -40.79 -7.61
CA SER A 272 7.81 -41.82 -8.66
C SER A 272 9.24 -42.31 -8.89
N ALA A 273 9.44 -43.62 -8.72
CA ALA A 273 10.69 -44.29 -9.05
C ALA A 273 11.08 -43.98 -10.52
N PRO A 274 12.37 -43.83 -10.83
CA PRO A 274 12.81 -43.51 -12.18
C PRO A 274 12.46 -44.62 -13.16
N ALA A 275 11.70 -44.27 -14.20
CA ALA A 275 11.39 -45.16 -15.30
C ALA A 275 12.67 -45.49 -16.11
N PRO A 276 12.85 -46.74 -16.59
CA PRO A 276 14.02 -47.14 -17.35
C PRO A 276 14.08 -46.47 -18.74
N ALA A 277 15.24 -45.96 -19.09
CA ALA A 277 15.51 -45.31 -20.35
C ALA A 277 15.37 -46.24 -21.56
N GLY A 278 14.40 -45.99 -22.43
CA GLY A 278 14.25 -46.68 -23.72
C GLY A 278 15.01 -45.92 -24.84
N PRO A 279 15.39 -46.60 -25.94
CA PRO A 279 16.38 -46.11 -26.91
C PRO A 279 15.83 -45.01 -27.83
N ARG A 280 16.63 -43.94 -28.00
CA ARG A 280 16.41 -42.86 -28.93
C ARG A 280 16.38 -43.31 -30.39
N ARG A 281 15.24 -43.19 -31.07
CA ARG A 281 15.19 -43.17 -32.53
C ARG A 281 15.20 -41.74 -33.04
N ARG A 282 16.29 -41.35 -33.68
CA ARG A 282 16.38 -40.15 -34.52
C ARG A 282 15.73 -40.43 -35.87
N ARG A 283 14.75 -39.59 -36.29
CA ARG A 283 14.48 -39.19 -37.69
C ARG A 283 13.13 -38.45 -37.73
N GLY A 284 13.13 -37.27 -38.31
CA GLY A 284 11.92 -36.59 -38.82
C GLY A 284 11.58 -35.22 -38.21
N THR A 285 12.46 -34.25 -38.30
CA THR A 285 12.13 -32.82 -37.98
C THR A 285 12.77 -31.91 -39.02
N LEU A 286 12.16 -31.77 -40.19
CA LEU A 286 12.54 -30.73 -41.16
C LEU A 286 11.39 -30.12 -41.97
N LEU A 287 10.12 -30.28 -41.61
CA LEU A 287 8.99 -29.70 -42.36
C LEU A 287 7.92 -29.00 -41.51
N LEU A 288 8.15 -28.80 -40.22
CA LEU A 288 7.21 -28.07 -39.33
C LEU A 288 7.69 -26.65 -38.90
N ALA A 289 8.87 -26.20 -39.34
CA ALA A 289 9.44 -24.93 -38.93
C ALA A 289 8.88 -23.70 -39.71
N LEU A 290 8.25 -23.89 -40.86
CA LEU A 290 7.74 -22.77 -41.68
C LEU A 290 6.28 -22.40 -41.40
N ALA A 291 5.50 -23.25 -40.75
CA ALA A 291 4.13 -22.95 -40.37
C ALA A 291 4.01 -22.25 -39.00
N ALA A 292 5.02 -22.43 -38.12
CA ALA A 292 5.03 -21.79 -36.79
C ALA A 292 5.35 -20.32 -36.82
N VAL A 293 6.10 -19.81 -37.82
CA VAL A 293 6.47 -18.38 -37.91
C VAL A 293 5.30 -17.52 -38.41
N ALA A 294 4.39 -18.07 -39.22
CA ALA A 294 3.23 -17.29 -39.69
C ALA A 294 2.11 -17.18 -38.64
N VAL A 295 1.99 -18.14 -37.72
CA VAL A 295 1.00 -18.12 -36.62
C VAL A 295 1.50 -17.28 -35.45
N ALA A 296 2.82 -17.28 -35.14
CA ALA A 296 3.42 -16.47 -34.10
C ALA A 296 3.43 -14.94 -34.45
N GLY A 297 3.60 -14.59 -35.72
CA GLY A 297 3.53 -13.20 -36.19
C GLY A 297 2.12 -12.61 -36.13
N GLY A 298 1.09 -13.40 -36.46
CA GLY A 298 -0.31 -12.98 -36.43
C GLY A 298 -0.87 -12.82 -35.01
N THR A 299 -0.49 -13.70 -34.11
CA THR A 299 -0.93 -13.64 -32.70
C THR A 299 -0.22 -12.55 -31.91
N ALA A 300 1.06 -12.26 -32.19
CA ALA A 300 1.77 -11.15 -31.54
C ALA A 300 1.20 -9.78 -31.94
N LEU A 301 0.83 -9.59 -33.23
CA LEU A 301 0.18 -8.35 -33.67
C LEU A 301 -1.25 -8.20 -33.14
N ALA A 302 -1.99 -9.30 -33.02
CA ALA A 302 -3.34 -9.28 -32.44
C ALA A 302 -3.32 -9.08 -30.92
N THR A 303 -2.31 -9.61 -30.23
CA THR A 303 -2.16 -9.46 -28.77
C THR A 303 -1.69 -8.06 -28.41
N THR A 304 -0.77 -7.47 -29.20
CA THR A 304 -0.36 -6.06 -28.98
C THR A 304 -1.48 -5.07 -29.31
N MET A 305 -2.30 -5.33 -30.34
CA MET A 305 -3.47 -4.49 -30.62
C MET A 305 -4.62 -4.66 -29.61
N LEU A 306 -4.77 -5.85 -28.99
CA LEU A 306 -5.73 -6.05 -27.91
C LEU A 306 -5.23 -5.48 -26.56
N LEU A 307 -3.92 -5.57 -26.28
CA LEU A 307 -3.31 -4.96 -25.08
C LEU A 307 -3.32 -3.43 -25.18
N ASP A 308 -3.07 -2.84 -26.35
CA ASP A 308 -3.22 -1.40 -26.56
C ASP A 308 -4.68 -0.91 -26.45
N ARG A 309 -5.67 -1.75 -26.79
CA ARG A 309 -7.09 -1.41 -26.60
C ARG A 309 -7.59 -1.54 -25.17
N THR A 310 -7.00 -2.41 -24.35
CA THR A 310 -7.32 -2.54 -22.91
C THR A 310 -6.60 -1.50 -22.07
N ALA A 311 -5.41 -1.04 -22.45
CA ALA A 311 -4.68 0.04 -21.78
C ALA A 311 -5.27 1.44 -22.04
N ALA A 312 -6.21 1.59 -22.98
CA ALA A 312 -6.85 2.87 -23.35
C ALA A 312 -8.25 3.08 -22.76
N ALA A 313 -8.80 2.11 -22.03
CA ALA A 313 -10.12 2.24 -21.40
C ALA A 313 -10.03 3.10 -20.13
N ASP A 314 -10.92 4.10 -20.00
CA ASP A 314 -11.07 4.84 -18.76
C ASP A 314 -12.03 4.11 -17.83
N VAL A 315 -11.76 4.17 -16.53
CA VAL A 315 -12.66 3.71 -15.47
C VAL A 315 -13.25 4.92 -14.75
N THR A 316 -14.55 4.86 -14.49
CA THR A 316 -15.23 5.88 -13.70
C THR A 316 -15.12 5.56 -12.22
N VAL A 317 -14.55 6.49 -11.45
CA VAL A 317 -14.39 6.40 -10.00
C VAL A 317 -15.30 7.43 -9.31
N LYS A 318 -15.74 7.10 -8.08
CA LYS A 318 -16.61 7.97 -7.26
C LYS A 318 -16.08 8.00 -5.83
N ASP A 319 -16.25 9.13 -5.14
CA ASP A 319 -16.04 9.21 -3.70
C ASP A 319 -17.15 8.47 -2.91
N ALA A 320 -16.92 8.20 -1.63
CA ALA A 320 -17.86 7.48 -0.76
C ALA A 320 -19.24 8.18 -0.62
N SER A 321 -19.27 9.50 -0.72
CA SER A 321 -20.50 10.28 -0.65
C SER A 321 -21.28 10.29 -1.99
N GLY A 322 -20.64 9.90 -3.09
CA GLY A 322 -21.15 9.99 -4.45
C GLY A 322 -21.22 11.43 -4.99
N ARG A 323 -20.69 12.41 -4.27
CA ARG A 323 -20.66 13.82 -4.70
C ARG A 323 -19.63 14.10 -5.79
N ILE A 324 -18.52 13.35 -5.81
CA ILE A 324 -17.44 13.49 -6.79
C ILE A 324 -17.40 12.26 -7.68
N GLN A 325 -17.38 12.48 -8.99
CA GLN A 325 -17.15 11.42 -9.98
C GLN A 325 -16.14 11.91 -11.02
N ALA A 326 -15.22 11.03 -11.41
CA ALA A 326 -14.24 11.31 -12.48
C ALA A 326 -13.93 10.05 -13.28
N ALA A 327 -13.49 10.21 -14.53
CA ALA A 327 -12.95 9.12 -15.34
C ALA A 327 -11.43 9.26 -15.43
N VAL A 328 -10.73 8.16 -15.08
CA VAL A 328 -9.27 8.06 -15.14
C VAL A 328 -8.86 6.85 -15.95
N PRO A 329 -7.65 6.81 -16.52
CA PRO A 329 -7.14 5.60 -17.17
C PRO A 329 -7.27 4.38 -16.24
N ALA A 330 -7.71 3.24 -16.76
CA ALA A 330 -7.89 2.03 -15.96
C ALA A 330 -6.60 1.60 -15.22
N ALA A 331 -5.43 1.85 -15.83
CA ALA A 331 -4.13 1.61 -15.21
C ALA A 331 -3.87 2.46 -13.95
N TRP A 332 -4.56 3.58 -13.75
CA TRP A 332 -4.45 4.44 -12.57
C TRP A 332 -5.47 4.10 -11.49
N GLY A 333 -6.51 3.35 -11.85
CA GLY A 333 -7.67 3.01 -10.98
C GLY A 333 -7.40 1.91 -9.95
N HIS A 334 -6.15 1.60 -9.64
CA HIS A 334 -5.80 0.47 -8.78
C HIS A 334 -6.04 0.74 -7.28
N GLN A 335 -5.84 1.98 -6.85
CA GLN A 335 -6.07 2.38 -5.45
C GLN A 335 -6.96 3.60 -5.38
N LEU A 336 -7.91 3.62 -4.45
CA LEU A 336 -8.88 4.69 -4.26
C LEU A 336 -8.87 5.18 -2.82
N ARG A 337 -8.89 6.50 -2.65
CA ARG A 337 -9.05 7.19 -1.35
C ARG A 337 -10.21 8.16 -1.48
N ASP A 338 -11.21 8.03 -0.62
CA ASP A 338 -12.47 8.78 -0.65
C ASP A 338 -12.90 9.34 0.73
N ALA A 339 -11.94 9.42 1.67
CA ALA A 339 -12.18 9.83 3.05
C ALA A 339 -12.31 11.34 3.27
N GLY A 340 -12.38 12.13 2.18
CA GLY A 340 -12.38 13.58 2.26
C GLY A 340 -10.98 14.19 2.44
N TRP A 341 -10.90 15.54 2.52
CA TRP A 341 -9.67 16.28 2.72
C TRP A 341 -9.88 17.53 3.57
N ASP A 342 -8.77 18.11 4.05
CA ASP A 342 -8.76 19.40 4.74
C ASP A 342 -8.15 20.47 3.82
N PRO A 343 -8.94 21.46 3.34
CA PRO A 343 -8.48 22.54 2.49
C PRO A 343 -7.38 23.42 3.12
N LYS A 344 -7.19 23.33 4.44
CA LYS A 344 -6.09 24.01 5.16
C LYS A 344 -4.71 23.63 4.61
N THR A 345 -4.55 22.45 4.03
CA THR A 345 -3.32 22.04 3.36
C THR A 345 -2.91 22.99 2.23
N LEU A 346 -3.87 23.69 1.61
CA LEU A 346 -3.64 24.76 0.64
C LEU A 346 -3.74 26.17 1.26
N GLY A 347 -3.79 26.29 2.59
CA GLY A 347 -3.95 27.56 3.29
C GLY A 347 -5.35 28.17 3.14
N LEU A 348 -6.36 27.38 2.90
CA LEU A 348 -7.79 27.73 2.94
C LEU A 348 -8.33 27.55 4.38
N PRO A 349 -9.54 28.02 4.69
CA PRO A 349 -10.17 27.76 5.99
C PRO A 349 -10.22 26.25 6.32
N ASN A 350 -10.08 25.93 7.60
CA ASN A 350 -10.13 24.57 8.12
C ASN A 350 -11.52 23.96 7.88
N GLY A 351 -11.58 22.71 7.41
CA GLY A 351 -12.82 22.00 7.14
C GLY A 351 -12.56 20.54 6.82
N HIS A 352 -13.64 19.74 6.77
CA HIS A 352 -13.59 18.37 6.27
C HIS A 352 -14.51 18.31 5.05
N GLU A 353 -13.90 18.44 3.87
CA GLU A 353 -14.59 18.52 2.59
C GLU A 353 -14.51 17.19 1.83
N PRO A 354 -15.46 16.87 0.95
CA PRO A 354 -15.38 15.68 0.10
C PRO A 354 -14.13 15.67 -0.77
N ALA A 355 -13.52 14.51 -0.93
CA ALA A 355 -12.40 14.31 -1.84
C ALA A 355 -12.35 12.89 -2.38
N LEU A 356 -11.74 12.78 -3.56
CA LEU A 356 -11.48 11.55 -4.26
C LEU A 356 -10.01 11.52 -4.69
N GLY A 357 -9.24 10.59 -4.18
CA GLY A 357 -7.87 10.31 -4.64
C GLY A 357 -7.85 8.95 -5.32
N VAL A 358 -7.24 8.85 -6.50
CA VAL A 358 -7.10 7.61 -7.25
C VAL A 358 -5.72 7.56 -7.89
N ALA A 359 -5.00 6.45 -7.73
CA ALA A 359 -3.67 6.27 -8.30
C ALA A 359 -3.33 4.79 -8.51
N ASP A 360 -2.29 4.54 -9.29
CA ASP A 360 -1.64 3.23 -9.38
C ASP A 360 -0.94 2.89 -8.05
N ASP A 361 -0.36 3.88 -7.35
CA ASP A 361 0.15 3.75 -5.98
C ASP A 361 -0.10 5.01 -5.14
N LEU A 362 -1.10 4.95 -4.25
CA LEU A 362 -1.41 6.04 -3.30
C LEU A 362 -0.42 6.15 -2.14
N SER A 363 0.41 5.14 -1.88
CA SER A 363 1.42 5.20 -0.82
C SER A 363 2.59 6.11 -1.20
N GLU A 364 2.89 6.20 -2.48
CA GLU A 364 3.91 7.07 -3.06
C GLU A 364 3.39 8.47 -3.43
N TRP A 365 2.07 8.72 -3.29
CA TRP A 365 1.44 10.01 -3.62
C TRP A 365 2.06 11.23 -2.93
N PRO A 366 2.53 11.17 -1.65
CA PRO A 366 3.14 12.32 -1.00
C PRO A 366 4.52 12.71 -1.53
N ASP A 367 5.22 11.78 -2.19
CA ASP A 367 6.57 11.99 -2.72
C ASP A 367 6.48 12.40 -4.19
N LEU A 368 6.69 13.70 -4.48
CA LEU A 368 6.60 14.24 -5.84
C LEU A 368 7.67 13.69 -6.80
N GLY A 369 8.79 13.16 -6.30
CA GLY A 369 9.83 12.51 -7.09
C GLY A 369 9.52 11.06 -7.46
N SER A 370 8.47 10.45 -6.90
CA SER A 370 8.10 9.07 -7.18
C SER A 370 7.36 8.90 -8.51
N HIS A 371 7.45 7.69 -9.09
CA HIS A 371 6.81 7.29 -10.34
C HIS A 371 5.33 6.89 -10.08
N VAL A 372 4.45 7.86 -9.94
CA VAL A 372 3.02 7.64 -9.65
C VAL A 372 2.15 8.28 -10.71
N ASN A 373 1.15 7.54 -11.17
CA ASN A 373 0.10 8.04 -12.04
C ASN A 373 -1.23 8.08 -11.28
N GLY A 374 -1.90 9.22 -11.29
CA GLY A 374 -3.16 9.33 -10.57
C GLY A 374 -3.75 10.74 -10.60
N ALA A 375 -4.89 10.88 -9.93
CA ALA A 375 -5.57 12.14 -9.74
C ALA A 375 -6.11 12.27 -8.30
N PHE A 376 -6.02 13.45 -7.74
CA PHE A 376 -6.71 13.85 -6.52
C PHE A 376 -7.71 14.97 -6.87
N ILE A 377 -8.93 14.87 -6.37
CA ILE A 377 -10.02 15.82 -6.62
C ILE A 377 -10.64 16.14 -5.27
N GLY A 378 -10.57 17.41 -4.83
CA GLY A 378 -11.14 17.88 -3.56
C GLY A 378 -12.11 19.01 -3.78
N LEU A 379 -13.25 19.01 -3.09
CA LEU A 379 -14.19 20.13 -3.10
C LEU A 379 -13.75 21.19 -2.09
N SER A 380 -14.10 22.45 -2.35
CA SER A 380 -14.00 23.54 -1.40
C SER A 380 -15.16 24.50 -1.58
N GLU A 381 -15.87 24.77 -0.49
CA GLU A 381 -17.00 25.73 -0.48
C GLU A 381 -16.56 27.10 0.06
N HIS A 382 -15.29 27.24 0.50
CA HIS A 382 -14.79 28.42 1.19
C HIS A 382 -13.45 28.90 0.65
N GLY A 383 -13.25 30.22 0.63
CA GLY A 383 -11.98 30.83 0.25
C GLY A 383 -11.78 30.99 -1.26
N ASP A 384 -10.60 31.44 -1.67
CA ASP A 384 -10.20 31.62 -3.08
C ASP A 384 -9.18 30.57 -3.47
N LEU A 385 -9.69 29.44 -3.96
CA LEU A 385 -8.87 28.31 -4.40
C LEU A 385 -7.99 28.71 -5.59
N ALA A 386 -8.51 29.53 -6.50
CA ALA A 386 -7.76 29.99 -7.68
C ALA A 386 -6.52 30.82 -7.29
N ALA A 387 -6.66 31.72 -6.31
CA ALA A 387 -5.52 32.47 -5.78
C ALA A 387 -4.49 31.56 -5.12
N LYS A 388 -4.95 30.51 -4.39
CA LYS A 388 -4.05 29.54 -3.76
C LYS A 388 -3.27 28.73 -4.80
N VAL A 389 -3.91 28.18 -5.82
CA VAL A 389 -3.23 27.41 -6.88
C VAL A 389 -2.24 28.31 -7.65
N ARG A 390 -2.60 29.59 -7.94
CA ARG A 390 -1.64 30.52 -8.56
C ARG A 390 -0.41 30.80 -7.72
N ALA A 391 -0.49 30.67 -6.41
CA ALA A 391 0.61 30.90 -5.46
C ALA A 391 1.40 29.62 -5.11
N LEU A 392 0.94 28.44 -5.52
CA LEU A 392 1.61 27.19 -5.21
C LEU A 392 3.03 27.16 -5.81
N THR A 393 3.95 26.57 -5.05
CA THR A 393 5.31 26.27 -5.49
C THR A 393 5.72 24.91 -4.95
N HIS A 394 6.39 24.13 -5.77
CA HIS A 394 6.98 22.86 -5.37
C HIS A 394 8.50 22.99 -5.38
N SER A 395 9.11 22.95 -4.16
CA SER A 395 10.57 22.93 -4.02
C SER A 395 11.09 21.59 -4.54
N GLY A 396 12.08 21.60 -5.42
CA GLY A 396 12.62 20.39 -6.02
C GLY A 396 12.01 20.02 -7.38
N CYS A 397 10.98 20.77 -7.85
CA CYS A 397 10.41 20.61 -9.19
C CYS A 397 10.77 21.77 -10.10
N HIS A 398 10.93 21.50 -11.38
CA HIS A 398 11.05 22.53 -12.41
C HIS A 398 9.64 23.03 -12.79
N TYR A 399 9.43 24.35 -12.76
CA TYR A 399 8.15 24.95 -13.14
C TYR A 399 8.02 25.07 -14.64
N GLU A 400 7.11 24.33 -15.26
CA GLU A 400 6.88 24.31 -16.70
C GLU A 400 6.01 25.47 -17.20
N GLY A 401 5.00 25.87 -16.40
CA GLY A 401 4.14 26.98 -16.77
C GLY A 401 2.74 26.98 -16.14
N SER A 402 1.93 27.97 -16.59
CA SER A 402 0.52 28.08 -16.21
C SER A 402 -0.34 28.39 -17.43
N ARG A 403 -1.59 27.92 -17.39
CA ARG A 403 -2.62 28.23 -18.38
C ARG A 403 -3.99 28.31 -17.73
N ASP A 404 -4.96 28.91 -18.41
CA ASP A 404 -6.37 28.83 -18.02
C ASP A 404 -7.03 27.65 -18.75
N TYR A 405 -7.64 26.77 -17.99
CA TYR A 405 -8.51 25.72 -18.49
C TYR A 405 -9.93 26.25 -18.72
N ARG A 406 -10.54 25.84 -19.83
CA ARG A 406 -11.91 26.18 -20.21
C ARG A 406 -12.62 24.95 -20.76
N GLY A 407 -13.23 24.16 -19.89
CA GLY A 407 -14.08 23.02 -20.24
C GLY A 407 -15.55 23.38 -20.29
N THR A 408 -16.40 22.40 -20.53
CA THR A 408 -17.85 22.58 -20.61
C THR A 408 -18.51 22.79 -19.26
N ALA A 409 -17.99 22.14 -18.20
CA ALA A 409 -18.54 22.21 -16.85
C ALA A 409 -17.68 23.08 -15.93
N TRP A 410 -16.37 23.15 -16.17
CA TRP A 410 -15.39 23.76 -15.28
C TRP A 410 -14.47 24.71 -16.02
N GLN A 411 -13.99 25.75 -15.30
CA GLN A 411 -12.95 26.65 -15.79
C GLN A 411 -12.07 27.13 -14.65
N GLY A 412 -10.80 27.47 -14.95
CA GLY A 412 -9.91 28.05 -13.94
C GLY A 412 -8.42 27.86 -14.25
N PRO A 413 -7.53 28.37 -13.37
CA PRO A 413 -6.08 28.29 -13.56
C PRO A 413 -5.56 26.86 -13.36
N ILE A 414 -4.57 26.51 -14.19
CA ILE A 414 -3.75 25.31 -14.08
C ILE A 414 -2.28 25.71 -13.99
N ARG A 415 -1.52 24.98 -13.18
CA ARG A 415 -0.05 25.08 -13.12
C ARG A 415 0.57 23.70 -13.24
N THR A 416 1.68 23.61 -13.97
CA THR A 416 2.38 22.35 -14.22
C THR A 416 3.84 22.46 -13.80
N TRP A 417 4.36 21.41 -13.22
CA TRP A 417 5.76 21.20 -12.88
C TRP A 417 6.20 19.84 -13.40
N ASP A 418 7.48 19.71 -13.71
CA ASP A 418 8.15 18.47 -14.10
C ASP A 418 9.47 18.29 -13.34
N ASP A 419 10.19 17.20 -13.64
CA ASP A 419 11.51 16.89 -13.04
C ASP A 419 11.57 17.05 -11.53
N CYS A 420 10.51 16.65 -10.82
CA CYS A 420 10.45 16.72 -9.35
C CYS A 420 11.49 15.77 -8.74
N ASP A 421 12.44 16.31 -7.97
CA ASP A 421 13.52 15.57 -7.27
C ASP A 421 14.29 14.59 -8.19
N GLY A 422 14.38 14.91 -9.49
CA GLY A 422 15.05 14.08 -10.50
C GLY A 422 14.18 12.97 -11.11
N GLY A 423 12.90 12.90 -10.75
CA GLY A 423 11.89 12.07 -11.42
C GLY A 423 11.50 12.64 -12.79
N LYS A 424 11.01 11.78 -13.69
CA LYS A 424 10.59 12.20 -15.05
C LYS A 424 9.08 12.51 -15.15
N GLY A 425 8.37 12.44 -14.04
CA GLY A 425 6.93 12.69 -13.98
C GLY A 425 6.57 14.18 -14.00
N SER A 426 5.31 14.45 -14.31
CA SER A 426 4.72 15.79 -14.20
C SER A 426 3.67 15.84 -13.06
N VAL A 427 3.58 17.02 -12.45
CA VAL A 427 2.55 17.36 -11.44
C VAL A 427 1.78 18.55 -11.98
N THR A 428 0.49 18.39 -12.16
CA THR A 428 -0.41 19.46 -12.61
C THR A 428 -1.45 19.74 -11.53
N GLU A 429 -1.58 21.01 -11.18
CA GLU A 429 -2.52 21.50 -10.17
C GLU A 429 -3.53 22.46 -10.76
N ALA A 430 -4.81 22.23 -10.53
CA ALA A 430 -5.88 23.04 -11.07
C ALA A 430 -6.83 23.52 -9.95
N ALA A 431 -7.30 24.74 -10.07
CA ALA A 431 -8.43 25.29 -9.31
C ALA A 431 -9.57 25.59 -10.25
N LEU A 432 -10.66 24.88 -10.11
CA LEU A 432 -11.79 24.94 -11.04
C LEU A 432 -13.02 25.56 -10.36
N ALA A 433 -13.71 26.43 -11.08
CA ALA A 433 -15.04 26.94 -10.74
C ALA A 433 -16.03 26.55 -11.84
N PRO A 434 -17.34 26.51 -11.56
CA PRO A 434 -18.35 26.24 -12.58
C PRO A 434 -18.23 27.21 -13.78
N ALA A 435 -18.29 26.68 -15.00
CA ALA A 435 -18.10 27.47 -16.23
C ALA A 435 -19.27 28.46 -16.45
N ASP A 436 -20.44 28.18 -15.89
CA ASP A 436 -21.63 29.02 -15.96
C ASP A 436 -21.65 30.15 -14.91
N GLY A 437 -20.65 30.18 -14.03
CA GLY A 437 -20.56 31.16 -12.93
C GLY A 437 -21.58 30.97 -11.83
N THR A 438 -22.34 29.86 -11.82
CA THR A 438 -23.33 29.56 -10.79
C THR A 438 -22.72 28.69 -9.67
N GLY A 439 -22.95 29.04 -8.41
CA GLY A 439 -22.54 28.24 -7.25
C GLY A 439 -21.20 28.64 -6.64
N GLY A 440 -21.04 28.32 -5.34
CA GLY A 440 -19.83 28.59 -4.54
C GLY A 440 -18.84 27.44 -4.48
N THR A 441 -19.18 26.25 -5.00
CA THR A 441 -18.32 25.07 -4.92
C THR A 441 -17.17 25.17 -5.92
N GLN A 442 -15.95 25.13 -5.41
CA GLN A 442 -14.73 25.08 -6.19
C GLN A 442 -14.13 23.67 -6.12
N VAL A 443 -13.40 23.28 -7.16
CA VAL A 443 -12.76 21.96 -7.24
C VAL A 443 -11.25 22.13 -7.37
N TYR A 444 -10.52 21.59 -6.41
CA TYR A 444 -9.08 21.40 -6.53
C TYR A 444 -8.78 20.08 -7.18
N VAL A 445 -7.89 20.09 -8.18
CA VAL A 445 -7.46 18.86 -8.84
C VAL A 445 -5.94 18.85 -8.91
N GLN A 446 -5.33 17.74 -8.45
CA GLN A 446 -3.92 17.46 -8.68
C GLN A 446 -3.83 16.21 -9.57
N VAL A 447 -3.14 16.30 -10.69
CA VAL A 447 -2.88 15.16 -11.59
C VAL A 447 -1.38 14.90 -11.60
N ARG A 448 -1.01 13.64 -11.38
CA ARG A 448 0.38 13.17 -11.49
C ARG A 448 0.50 12.16 -12.60
N GLN A 449 1.55 12.30 -13.43
CA GLN A 449 1.77 11.43 -14.58
C GLN A 449 3.27 11.12 -14.73
N ASP A 450 3.62 9.84 -14.81
CA ASP A 450 4.96 9.36 -15.08
C ASP A 450 5.07 8.90 -16.54
N GLY A 451 5.35 9.85 -17.42
CA GLY A 451 5.47 9.61 -18.87
C GLY A 451 4.13 9.44 -19.59
N GLY A 452 4.20 9.17 -20.89
CA GLY A 452 3.03 8.99 -21.75
C GLY A 452 2.43 10.30 -22.27
N SER A 453 1.18 10.24 -22.79
CA SER A 453 0.44 11.43 -23.24
C SER A 453 -0.23 12.12 -22.07
N ASP A 454 -0.19 13.45 -22.02
CA ASP A 454 -0.91 14.23 -21.00
C ASP A 454 -2.41 13.91 -21.01
N ARG A 455 -2.92 13.51 -19.86
CA ARG A 455 -4.34 13.14 -19.61
C ARG A 455 -5.09 14.20 -18.81
N THR A 456 -4.44 15.28 -18.43
CA THR A 456 -5.00 16.30 -17.53
C THR A 456 -6.35 16.82 -18.00
N ASP A 457 -6.43 17.36 -19.23
CA ASP A 457 -7.69 17.94 -19.73
C ASP A 457 -8.81 16.91 -19.80
N ARG A 458 -8.50 15.68 -20.21
CA ARG A 458 -9.47 14.59 -20.27
C ARG A 458 -10.03 14.24 -18.88
N ILE A 459 -9.18 14.25 -17.86
CA ILE A 459 -9.62 14.02 -16.46
C ILE A 459 -10.49 15.19 -16.00
N LEU A 460 -10.03 16.45 -16.21
CA LEU A 460 -10.81 17.64 -15.84
C LEU A 460 -12.17 17.69 -16.52
N ASP A 461 -12.26 17.35 -17.81
CA ASP A 461 -13.53 17.26 -18.55
C ASP A 461 -14.49 16.21 -18.01
N SER A 462 -13.95 15.18 -17.35
CA SER A 462 -14.74 14.07 -16.79
C SER A 462 -15.29 14.34 -15.40
N VAL A 463 -14.76 15.35 -14.68
CA VAL A 463 -15.16 15.67 -13.30
C VAL A 463 -16.63 16.08 -13.27
N ARG A 464 -17.39 15.41 -12.40
CA ARG A 464 -18.78 15.72 -12.10
C ARG A 464 -18.94 15.88 -10.59
N VAL A 465 -19.62 16.94 -10.19
CA VAL A 465 -19.97 17.21 -8.80
C VAL A 465 -21.49 17.26 -8.70
N THR A 466 -22.04 16.47 -7.80
CA THR A 466 -23.47 16.46 -7.47
C THR A 466 -23.66 17.17 -6.14
N GLY A 467 -24.62 18.10 -6.09
CA GLY A 467 -24.95 18.90 -4.90
C GLY A 467 -25.64 18.09 -3.80
#